data_1eda6161fb7eb61ef96df8afaf1edc96
#
_entry.id   1eda6161fb7eb61ef96df8afaf1edc96
#
_cell.length_a   1.000
_cell.length_b   1.000
_cell.length_c   1.000
_cell.angle_alpha   90.00
_cell.angle_beta   90.00
_cell.angle_gamma   90.00
#
_symmetry.space_group_name_H-M   'P 1'
#
loop_
_entity.id
_entity.type
_entity.pdbx_description
1 polymer ?
#
loop_
_entity_poly.entity_id
_entity_poly.type
_entity_poly.pdbx_seq_one_letter_code
_entity_poly.pdbx_strand_id
1 'polypeptide(L)'
;MDRTINIFNTAFKKLFDESSIENILKYSQPILDKFGHNIELKLQYTQVKPTSDYKDIERNHVRAKIKYLSKQIDKPHIFLNEARLSAIAISIYLGMVKRHIQGIPCKVLFLDDIFIGLDISNRLPLLEILKSDFDSYQD
;
A
#
# COMPACT_ATOMS: atom_id res chain seq x y z
N MET A 1 -12.52 18.71 19.05
CA MET A 1 -11.27 17.94 18.84
C MET A 1 -11.54 16.43 18.83
N ASP A 2 -12.14 15.86 19.86
CA ASP A 2 -12.38 14.39 19.96
C ASP A 2 -13.20 13.78 18.81
N ARG A 3 -14.24 14.48 18.32
CA ARG A 3 -15.06 13.98 17.20
C ARG A 3 -14.26 13.80 15.92
N THR A 4 -13.39 14.74 15.59
CA THR A 4 -12.55 14.68 14.37
C THR A 4 -11.50 13.58 14.50
N ILE A 5 -10.87 13.45 15.66
CA ILE A 5 -9.90 12.38 15.96
C ILE A 5 -10.58 11.01 15.83
N ASN A 6 -11.80 10.85 16.36
CA ASN A 6 -12.55 9.60 16.28
C ASN A 6 -12.90 9.23 14.84
N ILE A 7 -13.35 10.20 14.02
CA ILE A 7 -13.64 9.99 12.59
C ILE A 7 -12.37 9.54 11.86
N PHE A 8 -11.26 10.25 12.09
CA PHE A 8 -9.97 9.90 11.49
C PHE A 8 -9.51 8.49 11.90
N ASN A 9 -9.51 8.19 13.19
CA ASN A 9 -9.09 6.88 13.69
C ASN A 9 -9.98 5.74 13.17
N THR A 10 -11.28 5.99 13.01
CA THR A 10 -12.21 5.02 12.43
C THR A 10 -11.87 4.73 10.97
N ALA A 11 -11.63 5.78 10.17
CA ALA A 11 -11.22 5.64 8.77
C ALA A 11 -9.85 4.94 8.66
N PHE A 12 -8.92 5.30 9.52
CA PHE A 12 -7.57 4.73 9.57
C PHE A 12 -7.59 3.24 9.93
N LYS A 13 -8.42 2.87 10.92
CA LYS A 13 -8.65 1.48 11.28
C LYS A 13 -9.18 0.65 10.11
N LYS A 14 -10.12 1.17 9.34
CA LYS A 14 -10.65 0.48 8.15
C LYS A 14 -9.55 0.15 7.14
N LEU A 15 -8.58 1.04 6.96
CA LEU A 15 -7.48 0.87 5.99
C LEU A 15 -6.42 -0.13 6.45
N PHE A 16 -6.08 -0.15 7.73
CA PHE A 16 -4.86 -0.79 8.22
C PHE A 16 -5.10 -1.95 9.20
N ASP A 17 -6.31 -2.09 9.75
CA ASP A 17 -6.62 -3.21 10.65
C ASP A 17 -6.68 -4.53 9.87
N GLU A 18 -5.96 -5.54 10.33
CA GLU A 18 -5.89 -6.86 9.66
C GLU A 18 -7.28 -7.53 9.56
N SER A 19 -8.17 -7.26 10.51
CA SER A 19 -9.54 -7.80 10.51
C SER A 19 -10.49 -7.07 9.57
N SER A 20 -10.12 -5.87 9.09
CA SER A 20 -10.97 -5.07 8.24
C SER A 20 -11.10 -5.68 6.85
N ILE A 21 -12.34 -5.76 6.34
CA ILE A 21 -12.61 -6.16 4.94
C ILE A 21 -12.08 -5.14 3.94
N GLU A 22 -11.92 -3.89 4.38
CA GLU A 22 -11.41 -2.77 3.60
C GLU A 22 -9.89 -2.58 3.74
N ASN A 23 -9.18 -3.50 4.41
CA ASN A 23 -7.74 -3.42 4.59
C ASN A 23 -7.03 -3.36 3.24
N ILE A 24 -6.13 -2.39 3.10
CA ILE A 24 -5.39 -2.14 1.86
C ILE A 24 -4.55 -3.34 1.40
N LEU A 25 -4.05 -4.15 2.33
CA LEU A 25 -3.24 -5.32 2.00
C LEU A 25 -4.01 -6.40 1.24
N LYS A 26 -5.33 -6.45 1.38
CA LYS A 26 -6.18 -7.36 0.59
C LYS A 26 -6.13 -7.06 -0.89
N TYR A 27 -5.83 -5.82 -1.25
CA TYR A 27 -5.66 -5.38 -2.63
C TYR A 27 -4.20 -5.32 -3.05
N SER A 28 -3.29 -4.95 -2.14
CA SER A 28 -1.88 -4.74 -2.45
C SER A 28 -1.06 -6.02 -2.48
N GLN A 29 -1.32 -6.96 -1.55
CA GLN A 29 -0.54 -8.21 -1.48
C GLN A 29 -0.68 -9.06 -2.75
N PRO A 30 -1.89 -9.28 -3.32
CA PRO A 30 -2.02 -10.03 -4.58
C PRO A 30 -1.27 -9.38 -5.75
N ILE A 31 -1.18 -8.04 -5.78
CA ILE A 31 -0.38 -7.32 -6.78
C ILE A 31 1.12 -7.55 -6.53
N LEU A 32 1.55 -7.46 -5.27
CA LEU A 32 2.94 -7.70 -4.88
C LEU A 32 3.41 -9.13 -5.23
N ASP A 33 2.54 -10.11 -5.04
CA ASP A 33 2.83 -11.50 -5.35
C ASP A 33 3.12 -11.72 -6.85
N LYS A 34 2.45 -10.96 -7.72
CA LYS A 34 2.67 -11.01 -9.18
C LYS A 34 4.05 -10.51 -9.60
N PHE A 35 4.72 -9.67 -8.80
CA PHE A 35 6.11 -9.29 -9.03
C PHE A 35 7.11 -10.43 -8.75
N GLY A 36 6.70 -11.51 -8.07
CA GLY A 36 7.51 -12.70 -7.87
C GLY A 36 8.66 -12.56 -6.88
N HIS A 37 8.64 -11.55 -6.02
CA HIS A 37 9.73 -11.28 -5.08
C HIS A 37 9.67 -12.05 -3.76
N ASN A 38 8.65 -12.88 -3.53
CA ASN A 38 8.44 -13.65 -2.28
C ASN A 38 8.43 -12.75 -1.02
N ILE A 39 7.72 -11.64 -1.11
CA ILE A 39 7.59 -10.64 -0.04
C ILE A 39 6.19 -10.70 0.55
N GLU A 40 6.08 -10.87 1.87
CA GLU A 40 4.86 -10.70 2.64
C GLU A 40 4.91 -9.32 3.33
N LEU A 41 3.90 -8.49 3.08
CA LEU A 41 3.79 -7.15 3.64
C LEU A 41 2.76 -7.12 4.75
N LYS A 42 3.12 -6.51 5.89
CA LYS A 42 2.21 -6.14 6.97
C LYS A 42 2.32 -4.67 7.26
N LEU A 43 1.20 -4.02 7.50
CA LEU A 43 1.16 -2.61 7.88
C LEU A 43 0.71 -2.50 9.34
N GLN A 44 1.55 -1.92 10.17
CA GLN A 44 1.21 -1.55 11.54
C GLN A 44 0.95 -0.06 11.62
N TYR A 45 -0.06 0.33 12.37
CA TYR A 45 -0.41 1.73 12.56
C TYR A 45 -0.64 2.05 14.04
N THR A 46 -0.45 3.32 14.38
CA THR A 46 -0.83 3.87 15.67
C THR A 46 -1.98 4.85 15.49
N GLN A 47 -2.93 4.83 16.41
CA GLN A 47 -4.03 5.80 16.41
C GLN A 47 -3.53 7.18 16.81
N VAL A 48 -4.18 8.19 16.27
CA VAL A 48 -3.97 9.58 16.69
C VAL A 48 -4.55 9.78 18.09
N LYS A 49 -3.80 10.41 18.96
CA LYS A 49 -4.22 10.79 20.31
C LYS A 49 -3.94 12.28 20.55
N PRO A 50 -4.74 12.98 21.36
CA PRO A 50 -4.37 14.30 21.81
C PRO A 50 -3.17 14.22 22.75
N THR A 51 -2.33 15.25 22.76
CA THR A 51 -1.29 15.43 23.76
C THR A 51 -1.90 15.61 25.16
N SER A 52 -1.10 15.41 26.21
CA SER A 52 -1.58 15.50 27.60
C SER A 52 -2.17 16.88 27.96
N ASP A 53 -1.78 17.95 27.28
CA ASP A 53 -2.29 19.30 27.45
C ASP A 53 -3.45 19.67 26.48
N TYR A 54 -3.88 18.72 25.66
CA TYR A 54 -4.94 18.89 24.63
C TYR A 54 -4.71 20.04 23.62
N LYS A 55 -3.47 20.53 23.49
CA LYS A 55 -3.14 21.63 22.56
C LYS A 55 -2.71 21.12 21.20
N ASP A 56 -2.20 19.88 21.15
CA ASP A 56 -1.69 19.28 19.93
C ASP A 56 -2.13 17.82 19.83
N ILE A 57 -1.74 17.14 18.76
CA ILE A 57 -1.97 15.72 18.55
C ILE A 57 -0.64 14.98 18.44
N GLU A 58 -0.57 13.81 19.07
CA GLU A 58 0.55 12.90 18.86
C GLU A 58 0.58 12.40 17.42
N ARG A 59 1.75 12.41 16.81
CA ARG A 59 1.91 11.94 15.42
C ARG A 59 1.56 10.46 15.32
N ASN A 60 0.69 10.14 14.39
CA ASN A 60 0.46 8.76 14.00
C ASN A 60 1.58 8.24 13.08
N HIS A 61 1.78 6.94 13.13
CA HIS A 61 2.77 6.27 12.29
C HIS A 61 2.14 5.07 11.59
N VAL A 62 2.45 4.91 10.31
CA VAL A 62 2.26 3.65 9.59
C VAL A 62 3.65 3.07 9.34
N ARG A 63 3.86 1.83 9.78
CA ARG A 63 5.12 1.12 9.59
C ARG A 63 4.89 -0.13 8.77
N ALA A 64 5.64 -0.29 7.71
CA ALA A 64 5.69 -1.53 6.96
C ALA A 64 6.58 -2.55 7.70
N LYS A 65 6.03 -3.71 7.98
CA LYS A 65 6.78 -4.91 8.38
C LYS A 65 6.82 -5.84 7.19
N ILE A 66 8.01 -6.29 6.87
CA ILE A 66 8.27 -7.07 5.67
C ILE A 66 8.85 -8.41 6.09
N LYS A 67 8.30 -9.49 5.55
CA LYS A 67 8.95 -10.79 5.54
C LYS A 67 9.43 -11.08 4.12
N TYR A 68 10.66 -11.52 4.02
CA TYR A 68 11.27 -11.98 2.79
C TYR A 68 11.69 -13.43 2.96
N LEU A 69 11.21 -14.31 2.06
CA LEU A 69 11.40 -15.76 2.18
C LEU A 69 11.04 -16.28 3.59
N SER A 70 9.88 -15.85 4.12
CA SER A 70 9.35 -16.19 5.44
C SER A 70 10.14 -15.67 6.65
N LYS A 71 11.22 -14.90 6.44
CA LYS A 71 12.00 -14.27 7.50
C LYS A 71 11.66 -12.79 7.64
N GLN A 72 11.42 -12.34 8.86
CA GLN A 72 11.17 -10.92 9.11
C GLN A 72 12.44 -10.09 8.86
N ILE A 73 12.26 -8.94 8.19
CA ILE A 73 13.32 -7.99 7.90
C ILE A 73 13.08 -6.73 8.72
N ASP A 74 14.00 -6.44 9.64
CA ASP A 74 13.87 -5.29 10.55
C ASP A 74 14.19 -3.96 9.87
N LYS A 75 15.11 -3.97 8.90
CA LYS A 75 15.54 -2.77 8.15
C LYS A 75 15.39 -3.00 6.65
N PRO A 76 14.16 -2.95 6.10
CA PRO A 76 13.91 -3.26 4.68
C PRO A 76 14.72 -2.41 3.72
N HIS A 77 14.87 -1.11 4.01
CA HIS A 77 15.61 -0.15 3.17
C HIS A 77 17.11 -0.41 3.07
N ILE A 78 17.67 -1.22 3.98
CA ILE A 78 19.08 -1.64 3.92
C ILE A 78 19.20 -3.01 3.26
N PHE A 79 18.24 -3.89 3.52
CA PHE A 79 18.31 -5.30 3.11
C PHE A 79 17.76 -5.53 1.69
N LEU A 80 16.67 -4.84 1.33
CA LEU A 80 16.03 -5.00 0.04
C LEU A 80 16.70 -4.09 -1.01
N ASN A 81 16.90 -4.63 -2.20
CA ASN A 81 17.35 -3.83 -3.33
C ASN A 81 16.21 -2.91 -3.85
N GLU A 82 16.57 -1.98 -4.72
CA GLU A 82 15.65 -0.99 -5.28
C GLU A 82 14.47 -1.63 -6.03
N ALA A 83 14.70 -2.72 -6.76
CA ALA A 83 13.65 -3.43 -7.47
C ALA A 83 12.54 -3.91 -6.53
N ARG A 84 12.90 -4.49 -5.38
CA ARG A 84 11.93 -4.98 -4.37
C ARG A 84 11.21 -3.84 -3.67
N LEU A 85 11.92 -2.77 -3.34
CA LEU A 85 11.31 -1.58 -2.73
C LEU A 85 10.31 -0.92 -3.69
N SER A 86 10.66 -0.80 -4.96
CA SER A 86 9.77 -0.28 -6.00
C SER A 86 8.54 -1.16 -6.19
N ALA A 87 8.69 -2.49 -6.22
CA ALA A 87 7.55 -3.41 -6.31
C ALA A 87 6.59 -3.25 -5.14
N ILE A 88 7.09 -3.09 -3.90
CA ILE A 88 6.28 -2.82 -2.72
C ILE A 88 5.51 -1.51 -2.87
N ALA A 89 6.20 -0.43 -3.23
CA ALA A 89 5.59 0.89 -3.37
C ALA A 89 4.48 0.91 -4.44
N ILE A 90 4.76 0.34 -5.61
CA ILE A 90 3.79 0.23 -6.71
C ILE A 90 2.60 -0.64 -6.30
N SER A 91 2.83 -1.75 -5.61
CA SER A 91 1.75 -2.64 -5.16
C SER A 91 0.82 -1.97 -4.16
N ILE A 92 1.36 -1.16 -3.23
CA ILE A 92 0.55 -0.37 -2.30
C ILE A 92 -0.25 0.67 -3.07
N TYR A 93 0.38 1.41 -3.99
CA TYR A 93 -0.28 2.43 -4.79
C TYR A 93 -1.44 1.84 -5.63
N LEU A 94 -1.18 0.81 -6.40
CA LEU A 94 -2.20 0.15 -7.22
C LEU A 94 -3.29 -0.52 -6.38
N GLY A 95 -2.93 -1.06 -5.21
CA GLY A 95 -3.90 -1.59 -4.25
C GLY A 95 -4.83 -0.51 -3.71
N MET A 96 -4.32 0.69 -3.41
CA MET A 96 -5.14 1.85 -3.04
C MET A 96 -6.09 2.26 -4.17
N VAL A 97 -5.59 2.30 -5.40
CA VAL A 97 -6.41 2.59 -6.59
C VAL A 97 -7.54 1.58 -6.70
N LYS A 98 -7.25 0.27 -6.68
CA LYS A 98 -8.28 -0.78 -6.77
C LYS A 98 -9.34 -0.66 -5.67
N ARG A 99 -8.92 -0.35 -4.45
CA ARG A 99 -9.84 -0.21 -3.32
C ARG A 99 -10.79 0.97 -3.49
N HIS A 100 -10.30 2.13 -3.93
CA HIS A 100 -11.09 3.37 -3.96
C HIS A 100 -12.07 3.48 -5.11
N ILE A 101 -11.83 2.80 -6.21
CA ILE A 101 -12.60 2.96 -7.45
C ILE A 101 -13.55 1.81 -7.76
N GLN A 102 -13.90 1.02 -6.74
CA GLN A 102 -14.94 0.00 -6.89
C GLN A 102 -16.30 0.67 -7.14
N GLY A 103 -17.02 0.18 -8.16
CA GLY A 103 -18.35 0.71 -8.52
C GLY A 103 -18.35 2.01 -9.31
N ILE A 104 -17.20 2.58 -9.66
CA ILE A 104 -17.11 3.76 -10.52
C ILE A 104 -17.21 3.33 -11.99
N PRO A 105 -18.12 3.90 -12.80
CA PRO A 105 -18.37 3.43 -14.15
C PRO A 105 -17.27 3.83 -15.16
N CYS A 106 -16.55 4.93 -14.93
CA CYS A 106 -15.44 5.36 -15.76
C CYS A 106 -14.18 5.46 -14.92
N LYS A 107 -13.13 4.78 -15.34
CA LYS A 107 -11.86 4.70 -14.61
C LYS A 107 -10.73 5.05 -15.55
N VAL A 108 -9.89 5.99 -15.14
CA VAL A 108 -8.69 6.39 -15.88
C VAL A 108 -7.51 6.27 -14.93
N LEU A 109 -6.45 5.60 -15.39
CA LEU A 109 -5.20 5.43 -14.64
C LEU A 109 -4.09 6.17 -15.38
N PHE A 110 -3.54 7.21 -14.75
CA PHE A 110 -2.37 7.92 -15.27
C PHE A 110 -1.11 7.40 -14.59
N LEU A 111 -0.17 6.93 -15.38
CA LEU A 111 1.13 6.43 -14.95
C LEU A 111 2.22 7.22 -15.68
N ASP A 112 2.62 8.34 -15.09
CA ASP A 112 3.65 9.19 -15.67
C ASP A 112 5.04 8.64 -15.33
N ASP A 113 5.85 8.41 -16.36
CA ASP A 113 7.26 8.02 -16.29
C ASP A 113 7.60 6.82 -15.37
N ILE A 114 6.60 6.03 -14.97
CA ILE A 114 6.78 4.92 -14.03
C ILE A 114 7.82 3.90 -14.52
N PHE A 115 7.92 3.70 -15.85
CA PHE A 115 8.85 2.75 -16.44
C PHE A 115 10.28 3.26 -16.54
N ILE A 116 10.51 4.57 -16.49
CA ILE A 116 11.87 5.15 -16.60
C ILE A 116 12.69 4.81 -15.38
N GLY A 117 12.13 4.97 -14.17
CA GLY A 117 12.80 4.67 -12.91
C GLY A 117 12.66 3.23 -12.44
N LEU A 118 11.92 2.39 -13.19
CA LEU A 118 11.65 1.03 -12.75
C LEU A 118 12.74 0.06 -13.22
N ASP A 119 13.22 -0.76 -12.28
CA ASP A 119 14.13 -1.88 -12.59
C ASP A 119 13.54 -2.78 -13.67
N ILE A 120 14.38 -3.26 -14.58
CA ILE A 120 13.98 -4.06 -15.74
C ILE A 120 13.22 -5.33 -15.34
N SER A 121 13.56 -5.91 -14.18
CA SER A 121 12.91 -7.12 -13.66
C SER A 121 11.44 -6.88 -13.28
N ASN A 122 11.05 -5.65 -13.00
CA ASN A 122 9.68 -5.26 -12.63
C ASN A 122 8.84 -4.77 -13.80
N ARG A 123 9.44 -4.46 -14.95
CA ARG A 123 8.71 -3.85 -16.08
C ARG A 123 7.68 -4.80 -16.69
N LEU A 124 8.09 -6.02 -16.97
CA LEU A 124 7.17 -7.03 -17.54
C LEU A 124 6.07 -7.42 -16.55
N PRO A 125 6.36 -7.77 -15.28
CA PRO A 125 5.32 -8.00 -14.29
C PRO A 125 4.34 -6.85 -14.15
N LEU A 126 4.80 -5.59 -14.16
CA LEU A 126 3.92 -4.43 -14.08
C LEU A 126 2.98 -4.35 -15.28
N LEU A 127 3.47 -4.57 -16.50
CA LEU A 127 2.62 -4.60 -17.71
C LEU A 127 1.55 -5.70 -17.64
N GLU A 128 1.91 -6.88 -17.13
CA GLU A 128 0.96 -7.98 -16.94
C GLU A 128 -0.09 -7.65 -15.88
N ILE A 129 0.31 -7.01 -14.77
CA ILE A 129 -0.59 -6.53 -13.72
C ILE A 129 -1.58 -5.50 -14.31
N LEU A 130 -1.10 -4.52 -15.06
CA LEU A 130 -1.95 -3.51 -15.67
C LEU A 130 -2.96 -4.14 -16.61
N LYS A 131 -2.55 -5.07 -17.47
CA LYS A 131 -3.44 -5.79 -18.40
C LYS A 131 -4.45 -6.68 -17.67
N SER A 132 -4.08 -7.37 -16.60
CA SER A 132 -4.96 -8.34 -15.94
C SER A 132 -5.89 -7.71 -14.91
N ASP A 133 -5.42 -6.73 -14.16
CA ASP A 133 -6.11 -6.17 -13.00
C ASP A 133 -6.76 -4.82 -13.27
N PHE A 134 -6.34 -4.15 -14.35
CA PHE A 134 -6.78 -2.80 -14.72
C PHE A 134 -7.32 -2.72 -16.15
N ASP A 135 -7.65 -3.85 -16.78
CA ASP A 135 -8.21 -3.93 -18.15
C ASP A 135 -9.50 -3.07 -18.35
N SER A 136 -10.28 -2.88 -17.27
CA SER A 136 -11.47 -2.02 -17.30
C SER A 136 -11.18 -0.52 -17.19
N TYR A 137 -9.91 -0.14 -17.11
CA TYR A 137 -9.48 1.26 -17.08
C TYR A 137 -9.14 1.68 -18.51
N GLN A 138 -9.48 2.92 -18.86
CA GLN A 138 -9.00 3.51 -20.10
C GLN A 138 -7.55 3.96 -19.92
N ASP A 139 -6.72 3.56 -20.86
CA ASP A 139 -5.32 3.99 -20.97
C ASP A 139 -5.24 5.41 -21.56
#